data_b52abeb7ce35bd62f465673979ec3806
#
_entry.id   b52abeb7ce35bd62f465673979ec3806
#
_cell.length_a   1.000
_cell.length_b   1.000
_cell.length_c   1.000
_cell.angle_alpha   90.00
_cell.angle_beta   90.00
_cell.angle_gamma   90.00
#
_symmetry.space_group_name_H-M   'P 1'
#
loop_
_entity.id
_entity.type
_entity.pdbx_description
1 polymer ?
#
loop_
_entity_poly.entity_id
_entity_poly.type
_entity_poly.pdbx_seq_one_letter_code
_entity_poly.pdbx_strand_id
1 'polypeptide(L)'
;MKQFCALIGKFFGIIAIVFLVLGLTMPQNFLWVLGKVHGISVLSCMLGIVMFGMGTTLNLKDFALVLKRPLDILIGCCAQYFVMPFLAYLLSVAFNLDPALTTGVVLVGTCPGGTSSNVITFMSKGDVALSVTMTSVSTVLSPILTPFITYMIIGEKINFDPVGMFWSIVQIVILPICLGLAVKSFLPKLAEAATDYLPAVSSIAISLIIAGVIGASRDLILKAPGLILLVVILHNCCGYALGFAIARFTGLSWKKAVALSIEVGMQNSGLATGLAKAHFAALPAATVPGAVFSAWHNISGALLAWAYQNYLNPKFDPDYAKEEAAEAEPAKD
;
A
#
# COMPACT_ATOMS: atom_id res chain seq x y z
N MET A 1 -3.47 -23.67 13.47
CA MET A 1 -2.66 -22.46 13.27
C MET A 1 -2.89 -21.81 11.90
N LYS A 2 -2.80 -22.52 10.79
CA LYS A 2 -3.01 -21.95 9.42
C LYS A 2 -4.36 -21.23 9.27
N GLN A 3 -5.46 -21.83 9.73
CA GLN A 3 -6.80 -21.20 9.69
C GLN A 3 -6.88 -19.91 10.51
N PHE A 4 -6.22 -19.85 11.66
CA PHE A 4 -6.15 -18.65 12.49
C PHE A 4 -5.34 -17.54 11.80
N CYS A 5 -4.22 -17.86 11.16
CA CYS A 5 -3.44 -16.89 10.39
C CYS A 5 -4.22 -16.36 9.18
N ALA A 6 -4.94 -17.22 8.46
CA ALA A 6 -5.82 -16.80 7.37
C ALA A 6 -6.92 -15.84 7.86
N LEU A 7 -7.48 -16.11 9.06
CA LEU A 7 -8.48 -15.24 9.68
C LEU A 7 -7.92 -13.84 10.00
N ILE A 8 -6.70 -13.78 10.55
CA ILE A 8 -6.02 -12.50 10.81
C ILE A 8 -5.86 -11.68 9.51
N GLY A 9 -5.39 -12.31 8.44
CA GLY A 9 -5.27 -11.65 7.14
C GLY A 9 -6.63 -11.16 6.60
N LYS A 10 -7.67 -11.98 6.74
CA LYS A 10 -9.04 -11.64 6.30
C LYS A 10 -9.61 -10.43 7.07
N PHE A 11 -9.35 -10.34 8.37
CA PHE A 11 -9.86 -9.25 9.22
C PHE A 11 -8.85 -8.13 9.45
N PHE A 12 -7.80 -8.02 8.60
CA PHE A 12 -6.75 -7.03 8.77
C PHE A 12 -7.28 -5.60 8.93
N GLY A 13 -8.29 -5.19 8.14
CA GLY A 13 -8.88 -3.86 8.26
C GLY A 13 -9.47 -3.59 9.65
N ILE A 14 -10.16 -4.57 10.24
CA ILE A 14 -10.73 -4.45 11.60
C ILE A 14 -9.59 -4.40 12.63
N ILE A 15 -8.59 -5.24 12.48
CA ILE A 15 -7.42 -5.28 13.38
C ILE A 15 -6.69 -3.93 13.32
N ALA A 16 -6.50 -3.36 12.14
CA ALA A 16 -5.88 -2.05 11.96
C ALA A 16 -6.65 -0.94 12.69
N ILE A 17 -8.00 -0.95 12.65
CA ILE A 17 -8.83 0.00 13.40
C ILE A 17 -8.67 -0.21 14.90
N VAL A 18 -8.71 -1.45 15.38
CA VAL A 18 -8.54 -1.76 16.81
C VAL A 18 -7.18 -1.23 17.28
N PHE A 19 -6.10 -1.47 16.55
CA PHE A 19 -4.77 -0.97 16.90
C PHE A 19 -4.66 0.56 16.78
N LEU A 20 -5.37 1.20 15.85
CA LEU A 20 -5.49 2.66 15.78
C LEU A 20 -6.15 3.20 17.07
N VAL A 21 -7.27 2.61 17.51
CA VAL A 21 -7.95 3.02 18.74
C VAL A 21 -7.08 2.74 19.97
N LEU A 22 -6.40 1.61 20.03
CA LEU A 22 -5.44 1.31 21.12
C LEU A 22 -4.28 2.28 21.15
N GLY A 23 -3.74 2.70 20.01
CA GLY A 23 -2.73 3.75 19.90
C GLY A 23 -3.22 5.09 20.47
N LEU A 24 -4.46 5.47 20.19
CA LEU A 24 -5.07 6.70 20.73
C LEU A 24 -5.34 6.62 22.25
N THR A 25 -5.77 5.47 22.76
CA THR A 25 -6.19 5.31 24.15
C THR A 25 -5.06 4.92 25.08
N MET A 26 -4.13 4.11 24.62
CA MET A 26 -3.01 3.55 25.39
C MET A 26 -1.65 3.77 24.70
N PRO A 27 -1.26 5.02 24.38
CA PRO A 27 -0.09 5.31 23.55
C PRO A 27 1.20 4.71 24.09
N GLN A 28 1.39 4.73 25.41
CA GLN A 28 2.61 4.27 26.08
C GLN A 28 3.00 2.83 25.73
N ASN A 29 1.99 1.99 25.46
CA ASN A 29 2.21 0.56 25.17
C ASN A 29 2.78 0.31 23.77
N PHE A 30 2.79 1.32 22.88
CA PHE A 30 3.16 1.15 21.47
C PHE A 30 4.33 2.05 21.03
N LEU A 31 4.78 3.01 21.86
CA LEU A 31 5.87 3.94 21.50
C LEU A 31 7.19 3.23 21.20
N TRP A 32 7.42 2.04 21.74
CA TRP A 32 8.61 1.22 21.47
C TRP A 32 8.78 0.88 19.99
N VAL A 33 7.68 0.82 19.23
CA VAL A 33 7.70 0.57 17.78
C VAL A 33 8.51 1.63 17.03
N LEU A 34 8.50 2.87 17.52
CA LEU A 34 9.25 4.00 16.95
C LEU A 34 10.66 4.10 17.52
N GLY A 35 11.02 3.23 18.45
CA GLY A 35 12.33 3.16 19.08
C GLY A 35 13.40 2.48 18.23
N LYS A 36 14.60 2.35 18.86
CA LYS A 36 15.72 1.60 18.30
C LYS A 36 16.17 0.53 19.30
N VAL A 37 16.51 -0.65 18.78
CA VAL A 37 17.13 -1.74 19.55
C VAL A 37 18.51 -1.98 18.95
N HIS A 38 19.57 -1.85 19.76
CA HIS A 38 20.97 -1.94 19.31
C HIS A 38 21.28 -1.05 18.09
N GLY A 39 20.72 0.17 18.06
CA GLY A 39 20.90 1.13 16.96
C GLY A 39 20.03 0.89 15.73
N ILE A 40 19.32 -0.23 15.63
CA ILE A 40 18.45 -0.60 14.49
C ILE A 40 17.02 -0.13 14.80
N SER A 41 16.38 0.55 13.85
CA SER A 41 15.00 1.00 13.96
C SER A 41 14.04 -0.20 13.96
N VAL A 42 13.22 -0.32 15.01
CA VAL A 42 12.18 -1.37 15.11
C VAL A 42 11.20 -1.26 13.95
N LEU A 43 10.76 -0.04 13.62
CA LEU A 43 9.87 0.23 12.50
C LEU A 43 10.45 -0.28 11.17
N SER A 44 11.73 -0.01 10.90
CA SER A 44 12.40 -0.46 9.67
C SER A 44 12.50 -1.99 9.62
N CYS A 45 12.75 -2.65 10.75
CA CYS A 45 12.74 -4.11 10.82
C CYS A 45 11.35 -4.68 10.52
N MET A 46 10.30 -4.11 11.12
CA MET A 46 8.92 -4.55 10.86
C MET A 46 8.55 -4.39 9.39
N LEU A 47 8.90 -3.25 8.77
CA LEU A 47 8.70 -3.04 7.33
C LEU A 47 9.50 -4.04 6.49
N GLY A 48 10.75 -4.31 6.86
CA GLY A 48 11.59 -5.32 6.19
C GLY A 48 10.94 -6.71 6.23
N ILE A 49 10.35 -7.12 7.36
CA ILE A 49 9.62 -8.40 7.48
C ILE A 49 8.42 -8.42 6.53
N VAL A 50 7.65 -7.34 6.46
CA VAL A 50 6.51 -7.21 5.53
C VAL A 50 6.99 -7.32 4.07
N MET A 51 8.07 -6.62 3.71
CA MET A 51 8.63 -6.65 2.35
C MET A 51 9.25 -8.01 2.01
N PHE A 52 9.89 -8.67 2.95
CA PHE A 52 10.35 -10.05 2.80
C PHE A 52 9.18 -10.99 2.49
N GLY A 53 8.08 -10.87 3.26
CA GLY A 53 6.85 -11.62 3.01
C GLY A 53 6.32 -11.40 1.59
N MET A 54 6.30 -10.16 1.12
CA MET A 54 5.97 -9.84 -0.28
C MET A 54 6.89 -10.58 -1.25
N GLY A 55 8.22 -10.54 -1.02
CA GLY A 55 9.20 -11.22 -1.87
C GLY A 55 8.95 -12.74 -2.00
N THR A 56 8.48 -13.41 -0.94
CA THR A 56 8.15 -14.84 -0.99
C THR A 56 6.89 -15.15 -1.80
N THR A 57 6.00 -14.18 -2.00
CA THR A 57 4.79 -14.37 -2.82
C THR A 57 5.04 -14.11 -4.30
N LEU A 58 6.02 -13.29 -4.67
CA LEU A 58 6.36 -12.97 -6.06
C LEU A 58 6.90 -14.18 -6.83
N ASN A 59 6.66 -14.21 -8.15
CA ASN A 59 7.27 -15.16 -9.07
C ASN A 59 8.08 -14.40 -10.13
N LEU A 60 9.21 -14.96 -10.54
CA LEU A 60 9.97 -14.42 -11.68
C LEU A 60 9.14 -14.37 -12.97
N LYS A 61 8.15 -15.27 -13.09
CA LYS A 61 7.22 -15.29 -14.23
C LYS A 61 6.30 -14.05 -14.26
N ASP A 62 6.04 -13.43 -13.13
CA ASP A 62 5.21 -12.21 -13.05
C ASP A 62 5.90 -11.06 -13.78
N PHE A 63 7.25 -10.99 -13.73
CA PHE A 63 8.02 -10.02 -14.51
C PHE A 63 8.01 -10.31 -16.03
N ALA A 64 7.77 -11.55 -16.45
CA ALA A 64 7.60 -11.86 -17.88
C ALA A 64 6.30 -11.27 -18.46
N LEU A 65 5.32 -10.93 -17.61
CA LEU A 65 4.10 -10.23 -18.03
C LEU A 65 4.42 -8.80 -18.51
N VAL A 66 5.48 -8.17 -17.99
CA VAL A 66 5.95 -6.86 -18.47
C VAL A 66 6.23 -6.89 -19.96
N LEU A 67 6.85 -7.97 -20.44
CA LEU A 67 7.16 -8.16 -21.87
C LEU A 67 5.91 -8.49 -22.69
N LYS A 68 4.91 -9.13 -22.10
CA LYS A 68 3.68 -9.53 -22.80
C LYS A 68 2.63 -8.41 -22.85
N ARG A 69 2.59 -7.53 -21.86
CA ARG A 69 1.59 -6.45 -21.70
C ARG A 69 2.25 -5.11 -21.34
N PRO A 70 3.26 -4.64 -22.09
CA PRO A 70 4.07 -3.48 -21.70
C PRO A 70 3.24 -2.21 -21.60
N LEU A 71 2.24 -2.01 -22.47
CA LEU A 71 1.39 -0.83 -22.45
C LEU A 71 0.49 -0.77 -21.22
N ASP A 72 -0.12 -1.91 -20.82
CA ASP A 72 -0.98 -1.94 -19.63
C ASP A 72 -0.19 -1.55 -18.37
N ILE A 73 1.04 -2.06 -18.25
CA ILE A 73 1.92 -1.80 -17.12
C ILE A 73 2.45 -0.37 -17.16
N LEU A 74 2.82 0.13 -18.33
CA LEU A 74 3.26 1.51 -18.49
C LEU A 74 2.15 2.48 -18.08
N ILE A 75 0.92 2.27 -18.57
CA ILE A 75 -0.25 3.09 -18.19
C ILE A 75 -0.44 3.06 -16.67
N GLY A 76 -0.36 1.87 -16.06
CA GLY A 76 -0.53 1.71 -14.63
C GLY A 76 0.56 2.39 -13.81
N CYS A 77 1.82 2.21 -14.15
CA CYS A 77 2.93 2.85 -13.45
C CYS A 77 2.94 4.37 -13.64
N CYS A 78 2.60 4.86 -14.85
CA CYS A 78 2.43 6.28 -15.10
C CYS A 78 1.26 6.84 -14.28
N ALA A 79 0.11 6.17 -14.25
CA ALA A 79 -1.01 6.57 -13.42
C ALA A 79 -0.63 6.63 -11.95
N GLN A 80 0.07 5.60 -11.42
CA GLN A 80 0.54 5.55 -10.05
C GLN A 80 1.41 6.76 -9.69
N TYR A 81 2.48 6.99 -10.44
CA TYR A 81 3.47 8.00 -10.13
C TYR A 81 3.13 9.42 -10.61
N PHE A 82 2.00 9.60 -11.28
CA PHE A 82 1.49 10.91 -11.68
C PHE A 82 0.25 11.30 -10.87
N VAL A 83 -0.76 10.42 -10.81
CA VAL A 83 -2.04 10.73 -10.16
C VAL A 83 -1.88 10.93 -8.66
N MET A 84 -1.23 10.00 -7.98
CA MET A 84 -1.17 10.04 -6.52
C MET A 84 -0.26 11.16 -5.99
N PRO A 85 0.92 11.44 -6.56
CA PRO A 85 1.70 12.62 -6.17
C PRO A 85 0.98 13.93 -6.48
N PHE A 86 0.30 14.03 -7.63
CA PHE A 86 -0.46 15.22 -8.00
C PHE A 86 -1.63 15.47 -7.04
N LEU A 87 -2.40 14.42 -6.70
CA LEU A 87 -3.46 14.52 -5.71
C LEU A 87 -2.93 14.91 -4.33
N ALA A 88 -1.79 14.35 -3.92
CA ALA A 88 -1.14 14.69 -2.66
C ALA A 88 -0.80 16.18 -2.60
N TYR A 89 -0.20 16.71 -3.66
CA TYR A 89 0.10 18.14 -3.78
C TYR A 89 -1.18 18.99 -3.78
N LEU A 90 -2.16 18.64 -4.61
CA LEU A 90 -3.42 19.38 -4.74
C LEU A 90 -4.17 19.45 -3.41
N LEU A 91 -4.32 18.32 -2.71
CA LEU A 91 -4.99 18.27 -1.41
C LEU A 91 -4.20 19.03 -0.34
N SER A 92 -2.87 18.99 -0.37
CA SER A 92 -2.05 19.74 0.59
C SER A 92 -2.24 21.25 0.42
N VAL A 93 -2.33 21.74 -0.82
CA VAL A 93 -2.60 23.14 -1.12
C VAL A 93 -4.06 23.50 -0.80
N ALA A 94 -5.02 22.70 -1.24
CA ALA A 94 -6.45 22.97 -1.08
C ALA A 94 -6.88 23.05 0.41
N PHE A 95 -6.28 22.21 1.25
CA PHE A 95 -6.57 22.18 2.68
C PHE A 95 -5.56 22.99 3.55
N ASN A 96 -4.63 23.71 2.90
CA ASN A 96 -3.59 24.50 3.54
C ASN A 96 -2.90 23.74 4.67
N LEU A 97 -2.44 22.50 4.35
CA LEU A 97 -1.79 21.64 5.33
C LEU A 97 -0.47 22.24 5.82
N ASP A 98 -0.15 22.02 7.09
CA ASP A 98 1.16 22.37 7.61
C ASP A 98 2.29 21.56 6.93
N PRO A 99 3.57 22.01 7.01
CA PRO A 99 4.67 21.34 6.34
C PRO A 99 4.85 19.87 6.69
N ALA A 100 4.54 19.47 7.93
CA ALA A 100 4.70 18.09 8.36
C ALA A 100 3.62 17.19 7.75
N LEU A 101 2.37 17.61 7.79
CA LEU A 101 1.26 16.88 7.17
C LEU A 101 1.40 16.83 5.64
N THR A 102 1.79 17.96 5.02
CA THR A 102 2.11 18.01 3.58
C THR A 102 3.16 16.97 3.22
N THR A 103 4.27 16.92 3.97
CA THR A 103 5.33 15.92 3.76
C THR A 103 4.77 14.49 3.82
N GLY A 104 3.95 14.20 4.83
CA GLY A 104 3.38 12.87 5.00
C GLY A 104 2.43 12.47 3.88
N VAL A 105 1.54 13.38 3.44
CA VAL A 105 0.61 13.13 2.32
C VAL A 105 1.38 12.94 1.00
N VAL A 106 2.39 13.78 0.75
CA VAL A 106 3.26 13.66 -0.44
C VAL A 106 4.02 12.34 -0.43
N LEU A 107 4.58 11.92 0.70
CA LEU A 107 5.24 10.61 0.81
C LEU A 107 4.29 9.45 0.52
N VAL A 108 3.04 9.51 1.00
CA VAL A 108 2.03 8.50 0.65
C VAL A 108 1.80 8.48 -0.87
N GLY A 109 1.64 9.64 -1.50
CA GLY A 109 1.39 9.75 -2.93
C GLY A 109 2.58 9.32 -3.81
N THR A 110 3.82 9.50 -3.33
CA THR A 110 5.04 9.15 -4.09
C THR A 110 5.52 7.72 -3.86
N CYS A 111 4.97 7.01 -2.89
CA CYS A 111 5.27 5.59 -2.65
C CYS A 111 4.65 4.70 -3.74
N PRO A 112 5.19 3.49 -3.96
CA PRO A 112 4.61 2.51 -4.89
C PRO A 112 3.27 1.98 -4.39
N GLY A 113 2.59 1.17 -5.23
CA GLY A 113 1.38 0.45 -4.85
C GLY A 113 1.56 -0.43 -3.61
N GLY A 114 0.51 -0.59 -2.84
CA GLY A 114 0.50 -1.39 -1.61
C GLY A 114 0.21 -2.87 -1.90
N THR A 115 0.85 -3.78 -1.18
CA THR A 115 0.65 -5.24 -1.35
C THR A 115 -0.80 -5.69 -1.15
N SER A 116 -1.57 -4.98 -0.35
CA SER A 116 -2.99 -5.26 -0.11
C SER A 116 -3.84 -5.10 -1.38
N SER A 117 -3.39 -4.29 -2.36
CA SER A 117 -4.12 -4.07 -3.62
C SER A 117 -4.36 -5.37 -4.38
N ASN A 118 -3.40 -6.30 -4.35
CA ASN A 118 -3.52 -7.59 -5.03
C ASN A 118 -4.68 -8.44 -4.47
N VAL A 119 -4.84 -8.44 -3.15
CA VAL A 119 -5.93 -9.16 -2.47
C VAL A 119 -7.27 -8.49 -2.77
N ILE A 120 -7.32 -7.17 -2.71
CA ILE A 120 -8.55 -6.42 -3.02
C ILE A 120 -8.91 -6.58 -4.50
N THR A 121 -7.94 -6.59 -5.42
CA THR A 121 -8.17 -6.87 -6.85
C THR A 121 -8.74 -8.27 -7.07
N PHE A 122 -8.21 -9.27 -6.38
CA PHE A 122 -8.76 -10.63 -6.42
C PHE A 122 -10.21 -10.67 -5.91
N MET A 123 -10.47 -10.07 -4.75
CA MET A 123 -11.84 -9.97 -4.20
C MET A 123 -12.78 -9.22 -5.13
N SER A 124 -12.29 -8.22 -5.86
CA SER A 124 -13.06 -7.43 -6.84
C SER A 124 -13.26 -8.14 -8.19
N LYS A 125 -12.77 -9.37 -8.36
CA LYS A 125 -12.74 -10.09 -9.65
C LYS A 125 -12.03 -9.29 -10.77
N GLY A 126 -11.04 -8.47 -10.41
CA GLY A 126 -10.16 -7.75 -11.34
C GLY A 126 -9.03 -8.61 -11.92
N ASP A 127 -8.22 -8.04 -12.83
CA ASP A 127 -7.02 -8.70 -13.38
C ASP A 127 -5.89 -8.73 -12.33
N VAL A 128 -5.85 -9.81 -11.55
CA VAL A 128 -4.85 -10.01 -10.48
C VAL A 128 -3.43 -10.06 -11.02
N ALA A 129 -3.23 -10.66 -12.21
CA ALA A 129 -1.91 -10.76 -12.81
C ALA A 129 -1.36 -9.37 -13.17
N LEU A 130 -2.22 -8.48 -13.67
CA LEU A 130 -1.87 -7.07 -13.91
C LEU A 130 -1.54 -6.36 -12.60
N SER A 131 -2.37 -6.50 -11.56
CA SER A 131 -2.18 -5.87 -10.25
C SER A 131 -0.82 -6.27 -9.64
N VAL A 132 -0.52 -7.57 -9.54
CA VAL A 132 0.75 -8.08 -9.00
C VAL A 132 1.94 -7.54 -9.79
N THR A 133 1.83 -7.50 -11.12
CA THR A 133 2.92 -7.00 -11.96
C THR A 133 3.12 -5.49 -11.78
N MET A 134 2.05 -4.71 -11.71
CA MET A 134 2.13 -3.26 -11.45
C MET A 134 2.74 -2.96 -10.08
N THR A 135 2.28 -3.63 -9.02
CA THR A 135 2.87 -3.49 -7.68
C THR A 135 4.38 -3.81 -7.72
N SER A 136 4.76 -4.88 -8.40
CA SER A 136 6.17 -5.30 -8.50
C SER A 136 7.02 -4.26 -9.24
N VAL A 137 6.56 -3.79 -10.39
CA VAL A 137 7.29 -2.81 -11.21
C VAL A 137 7.36 -1.46 -10.48
N SER A 138 6.25 -0.97 -9.94
CA SER A 138 6.26 0.29 -9.18
C SER A 138 7.19 0.20 -7.96
N THR A 139 7.22 -0.94 -7.27
CA THR A 139 8.11 -1.16 -6.13
C THR A 139 9.59 -1.15 -6.55
N VAL A 140 9.95 -1.77 -7.68
CA VAL A 140 11.33 -1.75 -8.22
C VAL A 140 11.75 -0.34 -8.65
N LEU A 141 10.82 0.45 -9.16
CA LEU A 141 11.07 1.85 -9.56
C LEU A 141 11.12 2.81 -8.35
N SER A 142 10.56 2.44 -7.22
CA SER A 142 10.39 3.32 -6.06
C SER A 142 11.69 3.93 -5.50
N PRO A 143 12.87 3.25 -5.48
CA PRO A 143 14.09 3.87 -4.99
C PRO A 143 14.48 5.13 -5.76
N ILE A 144 14.14 5.20 -7.04
CA ILE A 144 14.43 6.35 -7.89
C ILE A 144 13.26 7.35 -7.89
N LEU A 145 12.04 6.84 -8.19
CA LEU A 145 10.90 7.72 -8.41
C LEU A 145 10.37 8.36 -7.13
N THR A 146 10.33 7.64 -6.02
CA THR A 146 9.82 8.19 -4.75
C THR A 146 10.66 9.38 -4.26
N PRO A 147 12.01 9.28 -4.11
CA PRO A 147 12.81 10.42 -3.68
C PRO A 147 12.77 11.57 -4.69
N PHE A 148 12.83 11.25 -5.99
CA PHE A 148 12.85 12.25 -7.07
C PHE A 148 11.55 13.08 -7.09
N ILE A 149 10.38 12.42 -7.10
CA ILE A 149 9.09 13.10 -7.14
C ILE A 149 8.84 13.85 -5.82
N THR A 150 9.21 13.26 -4.68
CA THR A 150 9.13 13.95 -3.38
C THR A 150 9.96 15.23 -3.39
N TYR A 151 11.20 15.18 -3.91
CA TYR A 151 12.05 16.35 -4.00
C TYR A 151 11.44 17.44 -4.93
N MET A 152 10.87 17.04 -6.05
CA MET A 152 10.21 17.99 -6.96
C MET A 152 9.01 18.71 -6.32
N ILE A 153 8.29 18.04 -5.43
CA ILE A 153 7.07 18.62 -4.83
C ILE A 153 7.37 19.47 -3.60
N ILE A 154 8.25 18.99 -2.72
CA ILE A 154 8.50 19.64 -1.41
C ILE A 154 9.94 20.07 -1.18
N GLY A 155 10.89 19.69 -2.05
CA GLY A 155 12.33 19.91 -1.83
C GLY A 155 12.75 21.37 -1.73
N GLU A 156 12.03 22.30 -2.35
CA GLU A 156 12.29 23.74 -2.20
C GLU A 156 11.93 24.28 -0.81
N LYS A 157 10.95 23.65 -0.14
CA LYS A 157 10.40 24.11 1.15
C LYS A 157 10.95 23.33 2.34
N ILE A 158 11.32 22.07 2.09
CA ILE A 158 11.70 21.12 3.13
C ILE A 158 12.99 20.43 2.72
N ASN A 159 14.08 20.75 3.42
CA ASN A 159 15.37 20.15 3.13
C ASN A 159 15.41 18.69 3.62
N PHE A 160 15.73 17.77 2.74
CA PHE A 160 16.01 16.36 3.02
C PHE A 160 17.03 15.80 2.05
N ASP A 161 17.58 14.64 2.32
CA ASP A 161 18.56 13.96 1.47
C ASP A 161 17.86 12.93 0.56
N PRO A 162 17.65 13.23 -0.75
CA PRO A 162 17.05 12.28 -1.69
C PRO A 162 17.91 11.03 -1.92
N VAL A 163 19.25 11.16 -1.85
CA VAL A 163 20.17 10.04 -2.03
C VAL A 163 20.13 9.12 -0.82
N GLY A 164 20.10 9.67 0.39
CA GLY A 164 19.87 8.90 1.60
C GLY A 164 18.53 8.18 1.60
N MET A 165 17.48 8.84 1.06
CA MET A 165 16.16 8.22 0.89
C MET A 165 16.19 7.07 -0.12
N PHE A 166 16.88 7.22 -1.25
CA PHE A 166 17.11 6.14 -2.22
C PHE A 166 17.69 4.91 -1.53
N TRP A 167 18.77 5.07 -0.78
CA TRP A 167 19.41 3.95 -0.08
C TRP A 167 18.52 3.35 1.01
N SER A 168 17.74 4.16 1.70
CA SER A 168 16.76 3.66 2.66
C SER A 168 15.71 2.76 2.01
N ILE A 169 15.19 3.14 0.83
CA ILE A 169 14.23 2.32 0.10
C ILE A 169 14.90 1.03 -0.39
N VAL A 170 16.13 1.08 -0.89
CA VAL A 170 16.88 -0.13 -1.27
C VAL A 170 17.00 -1.08 -0.09
N GLN A 171 17.35 -0.58 1.09
CA GLN A 171 17.56 -1.40 2.29
C GLN A 171 16.25 -1.94 2.90
N ILE A 172 15.20 -1.13 2.95
CA ILE A 172 13.94 -1.46 3.64
C ILE A 172 12.98 -2.23 2.72
N VAL A 173 13.09 -2.05 1.39
CA VAL A 173 12.17 -2.62 0.41
C VAL A 173 12.86 -3.61 -0.50
N ILE A 174 13.82 -3.16 -1.31
CA ILE A 174 14.39 -3.99 -2.38
C ILE A 174 15.15 -5.19 -1.80
N LEU A 175 16.03 -4.96 -0.84
CA LEU A 175 16.83 -6.03 -0.24
C LEU A 175 15.96 -7.12 0.40
N PRO A 176 14.97 -6.82 1.26
CA PRO A 176 14.09 -7.84 1.82
C PRO A 176 13.25 -8.58 0.76
N ILE A 177 12.76 -7.88 -0.27
CA ILE A 177 12.03 -8.52 -1.38
C ILE A 177 12.94 -9.49 -2.13
N CYS A 178 14.15 -9.08 -2.48
CA CYS A 178 15.14 -9.95 -3.13
C CYS A 178 15.47 -11.18 -2.27
N LEU A 179 15.63 -11.00 -0.96
CA LEU A 179 15.85 -12.10 -0.04
C LEU A 179 14.65 -13.07 0.01
N GLY A 180 13.42 -12.54 0.07
CA GLY A 180 12.19 -13.34 0.02
C GLY A 180 12.08 -14.15 -1.27
N LEU A 181 12.33 -13.51 -2.41
CA LEU A 181 12.34 -14.16 -3.73
C LEU A 181 13.46 -15.21 -3.83
N ALA A 182 14.63 -14.95 -3.27
CA ALA A 182 15.73 -15.91 -3.21
C ALA A 182 15.34 -17.14 -2.36
N VAL A 183 14.74 -16.93 -1.17
CA VAL A 183 14.23 -18.02 -0.35
C VAL A 183 13.21 -18.86 -1.11
N LYS A 184 12.29 -18.21 -1.83
CA LYS A 184 11.31 -18.93 -2.67
C LYS A 184 11.97 -19.73 -3.78
N SER A 185 13.01 -19.19 -4.41
CA SER A 185 13.69 -19.83 -5.55
C SER A 185 14.59 -21.01 -5.12
N PHE A 186 15.33 -20.84 -4.02
CA PHE A 186 16.30 -21.83 -3.56
C PHE A 186 15.75 -22.80 -2.51
N LEU A 187 14.75 -22.38 -1.72
CA LEU A 187 14.15 -23.13 -0.62
C LEU A 187 12.61 -23.15 -0.74
N PRO A 188 12.03 -23.67 -1.86
CA PRO A 188 10.60 -23.55 -2.14
C PRO A 188 9.71 -24.15 -1.03
N LYS A 189 10.10 -25.28 -0.45
CA LYS A 189 9.35 -25.90 0.67
C LYS A 189 9.26 -25.01 1.90
N LEU A 190 10.34 -24.25 2.20
CA LEU A 190 10.35 -23.29 3.31
C LEU A 190 9.47 -22.08 2.99
N ALA A 191 9.54 -21.56 1.76
CA ALA A 191 8.69 -20.48 1.31
C ALA A 191 7.21 -20.86 1.35
N GLU A 192 6.84 -22.03 0.86
CA GLU A 192 5.45 -22.54 0.93
C GLU A 192 4.96 -22.66 2.37
N ALA A 193 5.77 -23.23 3.26
CA ALA A 193 5.43 -23.31 4.68
C ALA A 193 5.26 -21.94 5.34
N ALA A 194 6.05 -20.94 4.94
CA ALA A 194 5.98 -19.57 5.45
C ALA A 194 4.80 -18.78 4.89
N THR A 195 4.39 -19.04 3.64
CA THR A 195 3.34 -18.30 2.93
C THR A 195 2.00 -18.32 3.70
N ASP A 196 1.70 -19.38 4.42
CA ASP A 196 0.48 -19.48 5.25
C ASP A 196 0.49 -18.54 6.48
N TYR A 197 1.67 -18.12 6.95
CA TYR A 197 1.84 -17.33 8.16
C TYR A 197 2.19 -15.87 7.88
N LEU A 198 2.89 -15.60 6.80
CA LEU A 198 3.40 -14.26 6.46
C LEU A 198 2.30 -13.19 6.35
N PRO A 199 1.10 -13.46 5.79
CA PRO A 199 0.03 -12.47 5.78
C PRO A 199 -0.39 -12.03 7.20
N ALA A 200 -0.45 -12.96 8.13
CA ALA A 200 -0.79 -12.66 9.53
C ALA A 200 0.33 -11.85 10.20
N VAL A 201 1.59 -12.25 10.01
CA VAL A 201 2.76 -11.53 10.53
C VAL A 201 2.80 -10.11 9.99
N SER A 202 2.60 -9.92 8.69
CA SER A 202 2.54 -8.60 8.04
C SER A 202 1.40 -7.74 8.58
N SER A 203 0.20 -8.34 8.73
CA SER A 203 -0.96 -7.63 9.27
C SER A 203 -0.73 -7.14 10.70
N ILE A 204 -0.14 -7.98 11.56
CA ILE A 204 0.20 -7.61 12.94
C ILE A 204 1.30 -6.53 12.94
N ALA A 205 2.35 -6.69 12.16
CA ALA A 205 3.44 -5.71 12.08
C ALA A 205 2.93 -4.34 11.66
N ILE A 206 2.11 -4.26 10.61
CA ILE A 206 1.51 -3.00 10.15
C ILE A 206 0.58 -2.42 11.21
N SER A 207 -0.23 -3.24 11.87
CA SER A 207 -1.14 -2.79 12.93
C SER A 207 -0.38 -2.19 14.12
N LEU A 208 0.75 -2.81 14.53
CA LEU A 208 1.64 -2.27 15.56
C LEU A 208 2.27 -0.93 15.13
N ILE A 209 2.69 -0.81 13.88
CA ILE A 209 3.20 0.45 13.31
C ILE A 209 2.13 1.54 13.40
N ILE A 210 0.89 1.23 12.99
CA ILE A 210 -0.24 2.15 13.11
C ILE A 210 -0.40 2.61 14.56
N ALA A 211 -0.49 1.69 15.52
CA ALA A 211 -0.65 2.02 16.92
C ALA A 211 0.50 2.89 17.47
N GLY A 212 1.75 2.57 17.14
CA GLY A 212 2.91 3.35 17.56
C GLY A 212 2.91 4.77 17.02
N VAL A 213 2.64 4.95 15.72
CA VAL A 213 2.61 6.28 15.08
C VAL A 213 1.43 7.11 15.55
N ILE A 214 0.24 6.51 15.62
CA ILE A 214 -0.96 7.20 16.13
C ILE A 214 -0.79 7.59 17.60
N GLY A 215 -0.21 6.71 18.41
CA GLY A 215 0.10 6.99 19.81
C GLY A 215 1.08 8.15 19.99
N ALA A 216 2.15 8.18 19.19
CA ALA A 216 3.14 9.26 19.23
C ALA A 216 2.58 10.62 18.77
N SER A 217 1.56 10.60 17.90
CA SER A 217 0.95 11.81 17.34
C SER A 217 -0.45 12.09 17.90
N ARG A 218 -0.81 11.43 19.00
CA ARG A 218 -2.15 11.50 19.61
C ARG A 218 -2.66 12.92 19.78
N ASP A 219 -1.86 13.80 20.36
CA ASP A 219 -2.28 15.18 20.68
C ASP A 219 -2.54 16.01 19.41
N LEU A 220 -1.78 15.77 18.33
CA LEU A 220 -2.03 16.38 17.02
C LEU A 220 -3.34 15.89 16.43
N ILE A 221 -3.55 14.57 16.45
CA ILE A 221 -4.74 13.94 15.87
C ILE A 221 -5.99 14.41 16.62
N LEU A 222 -5.95 14.51 17.93
CA LEU A 222 -7.09 14.97 18.74
C LEU A 222 -7.40 16.47 18.56
N LYS A 223 -6.43 17.29 18.13
CA LYS A 223 -6.66 18.71 17.82
C LYS A 223 -7.39 18.93 16.50
N ALA A 224 -7.13 18.10 15.48
CA ALA A 224 -7.76 18.22 14.17
C ALA A 224 -8.08 16.83 13.55
N PRO A 225 -8.90 16.01 14.21
CA PRO A 225 -9.11 14.61 13.82
C PRO A 225 -9.76 14.46 12.45
N GLY A 226 -10.64 15.40 12.09
CA GLY A 226 -11.40 15.35 10.82
C GLY A 226 -10.56 15.69 9.60
N LEU A 227 -9.61 16.62 9.72
CA LEU A 227 -8.85 17.12 8.56
C LEU A 227 -7.97 16.03 7.95
N ILE A 228 -7.16 15.35 8.74
CA ILE A 228 -6.24 14.31 8.26
C ILE A 228 -7.02 13.15 7.66
N LEU A 229 -8.09 12.73 8.35
CA LEU A 229 -8.94 11.66 7.87
C LEU A 229 -9.61 12.03 6.54
N LEU A 230 -10.14 13.25 6.42
CA LEU A 230 -10.76 13.72 5.18
C LEU A 230 -9.77 13.75 4.02
N VAL A 231 -8.56 14.28 4.22
CA VAL A 231 -7.50 14.32 3.20
C VAL A 231 -7.13 12.91 2.76
N VAL A 232 -6.96 11.97 3.69
CA VAL A 232 -6.64 10.57 3.40
C VAL A 232 -7.79 9.90 2.63
N ILE A 233 -9.05 10.13 3.03
CA ILE A 233 -10.22 9.61 2.32
C ILE A 233 -10.25 10.13 0.88
N LEU A 234 -10.11 11.43 0.69
CA LEU A 234 -10.13 12.04 -0.63
C LEU A 234 -8.96 11.55 -1.50
N HIS A 235 -7.74 11.49 -0.94
CA HIS A 235 -6.57 11.00 -1.65
C HIS A 235 -6.76 9.56 -2.16
N ASN A 236 -7.25 8.67 -1.31
CA ASN A 236 -7.51 7.28 -1.66
C ASN A 236 -8.68 7.14 -2.66
N CYS A 237 -9.84 7.74 -2.37
CA CYS A 237 -11.04 7.63 -3.22
C CYS A 237 -10.83 8.28 -4.61
N CYS A 238 -10.17 9.44 -4.67
CA CYS A 238 -9.80 10.06 -5.94
C CYS A 238 -8.78 9.20 -6.70
N GLY A 239 -7.85 8.55 -6.00
CA GLY A 239 -6.94 7.57 -6.58
C GLY A 239 -7.69 6.42 -7.27
N TYR A 240 -8.67 5.80 -6.58
CA TYR A 240 -9.53 4.78 -7.17
C TYR A 240 -10.27 5.28 -8.42
N ALA A 241 -10.90 6.45 -8.31
CA ALA A 241 -11.71 7.00 -9.39
C ALA A 241 -10.86 7.36 -10.62
N LEU A 242 -9.74 8.05 -10.43
CA LEU A 242 -8.86 8.46 -11.53
C LEU A 242 -8.12 7.26 -12.13
N GLY A 243 -7.67 6.30 -11.33
CA GLY A 243 -7.09 5.05 -11.83
C GLY A 243 -8.07 4.30 -12.74
N PHE A 244 -9.33 4.15 -12.30
CA PHE A 244 -10.38 3.55 -13.11
C PHE A 244 -10.64 4.35 -14.40
N ALA A 245 -10.78 5.67 -14.29
CA ALA A 245 -11.06 6.55 -15.43
C ALA A 245 -9.94 6.46 -16.48
N ILE A 246 -8.66 6.56 -16.06
CA ILE A 246 -7.50 6.44 -16.95
C ILE A 246 -7.53 5.10 -17.69
N ALA A 247 -7.76 4.00 -16.98
CA ALA A 247 -7.85 2.67 -17.60
C ALA A 247 -8.95 2.61 -18.68
N ARG A 248 -10.12 3.17 -18.38
CA ARG A 248 -11.25 3.19 -19.35
C ARG A 248 -10.98 4.12 -20.54
N PHE A 249 -10.41 5.29 -20.31
CA PHE A 249 -10.03 6.22 -21.38
C PHE A 249 -8.92 5.70 -22.29
N THR A 250 -8.03 4.87 -21.76
CA THR A 250 -6.96 4.21 -22.53
C THR A 250 -7.40 2.89 -23.20
N GLY A 251 -8.69 2.54 -23.11
CA GLY A 251 -9.27 1.37 -23.77
C GLY A 251 -9.02 0.04 -23.07
N LEU A 252 -8.58 0.04 -21.82
CA LEU A 252 -8.40 -1.19 -21.05
C LEU A 252 -9.75 -1.86 -20.75
N SER A 253 -9.77 -3.20 -20.72
CA SER A 253 -10.95 -3.98 -20.36
C SER A 253 -11.44 -3.66 -18.94
N TRP A 254 -12.68 -4.06 -18.62
CA TRP A 254 -13.28 -3.82 -17.32
C TRP A 254 -12.40 -4.34 -16.17
N LYS A 255 -11.97 -5.62 -16.23
CA LYS A 255 -11.14 -6.24 -15.20
C LYS A 255 -9.79 -5.55 -15.01
N LYS A 256 -9.16 -5.09 -16.09
CA LYS A 256 -7.94 -4.30 -16.03
C LYS A 256 -8.20 -2.92 -15.41
N ALA A 257 -9.35 -2.30 -15.71
CA ALA A 257 -9.73 -1.02 -15.10
C ALA A 257 -9.99 -1.16 -13.59
N VAL A 258 -10.61 -2.26 -13.16
CA VAL A 258 -10.76 -2.61 -11.74
C VAL A 258 -9.37 -2.75 -11.08
N ALA A 259 -8.46 -3.49 -11.69
CA ALA A 259 -7.10 -3.66 -11.16
C ALA A 259 -6.36 -2.32 -11.06
N LEU A 260 -6.40 -1.48 -12.12
CA LEU A 260 -5.74 -0.18 -12.14
C LEU A 260 -6.31 0.78 -11.11
N SER A 261 -7.65 0.80 -10.96
CA SER A 261 -8.34 1.57 -9.93
C SER A 261 -7.77 1.27 -8.54
N ILE A 262 -7.76 -0.02 -8.19
CA ILE A 262 -7.34 -0.49 -6.87
C ILE A 262 -5.85 -0.22 -6.66
N GLU A 263 -5.02 -0.51 -7.65
CA GLU A 263 -3.57 -0.32 -7.56
C GLU A 263 -3.19 1.15 -7.33
N VAL A 264 -3.76 2.06 -8.12
CA VAL A 264 -3.51 3.51 -7.98
C VAL A 264 -4.04 4.04 -6.64
N GLY A 265 -5.21 3.59 -6.19
CA GLY A 265 -5.79 4.05 -4.93
C GLY A 265 -5.10 3.51 -3.68
N MET A 266 -4.48 2.32 -3.73
CA MET A 266 -3.88 1.65 -2.56
C MET A 266 -2.37 1.78 -2.53
N GLN A 267 -1.87 2.58 -1.60
CA GLN A 267 -0.46 2.93 -1.50
C GLN A 267 0.33 2.08 -0.50
N ASN A 268 1.63 1.95 -0.69
CA ASN A 268 2.53 1.42 0.34
C ASN A 268 2.74 2.45 1.46
N SER A 269 1.69 2.67 2.21
CA SER A 269 1.61 3.64 3.30
C SER A 269 2.51 3.29 4.49
N GLY A 270 2.85 2.00 4.65
CA GLY A 270 3.86 1.57 5.62
C GLY A 270 5.24 2.11 5.25
N LEU A 271 5.64 2.01 3.99
CA LEU A 271 6.88 2.60 3.49
C LEU A 271 6.88 4.12 3.68
N ALA A 272 5.79 4.80 3.31
CA ALA A 272 5.65 6.25 3.50
C ALA A 272 5.90 6.66 4.95
N THR A 273 5.30 5.93 5.91
CA THR A 273 5.51 6.13 7.34
C THR A 273 6.97 5.92 7.75
N GLY A 274 7.60 4.88 7.23
CA GLY A 274 9.02 4.59 7.48
C GLY A 274 9.95 5.67 6.96
N LEU A 275 9.73 6.15 5.74
CA LEU A 275 10.50 7.24 5.12
C LEU A 275 10.30 8.56 5.87
N ALA A 276 9.05 8.88 6.26
CA ALA A 276 8.76 10.05 7.10
C ALA A 276 9.58 10.02 8.39
N LYS A 277 9.58 8.88 9.09
CA LYS A 277 10.34 8.71 10.34
C LYS A 277 11.85 8.81 10.15
N ALA A 278 12.38 8.25 9.05
CA ALA A 278 13.82 8.19 8.80
C ALA A 278 14.40 9.52 8.32
N HIS A 279 13.70 10.23 7.42
CA HIS A 279 14.24 11.37 6.70
C HIS A 279 13.68 12.72 7.13
N PHE A 280 12.57 12.74 7.90
CA PHE A 280 11.90 13.96 8.34
C PHE A 280 11.73 13.99 9.88
N ALA A 281 12.80 13.64 10.59
CA ALA A 281 12.78 13.58 12.05
C ALA A 281 12.41 14.91 12.74
N ALA A 282 12.71 16.05 12.08
CA ALA A 282 12.29 17.38 12.53
C ALA A 282 10.77 17.64 12.38
N LEU A 283 10.07 16.79 11.61
CA LEU A 283 8.64 16.87 11.30
C LEU A 283 7.92 15.59 11.75
N PRO A 284 7.81 15.28 13.05
CA PRO A 284 7.30 14.00 13.54
C PRO A 284 5.89 13.67 13.02
N ALA A 285 5.06 14.69 12.83
CA ALA A 285 3.70 14.55 12.33
C ALA A 285 3.64 14.06 10.86
N ALA A 286 4.74 14.08 10.10
CA ALA A 286 4.81 13.55 8.75
C ALA A 286 4.54 12.04 8.68
N THR A 287 4.67 11.30 9.80
CA THR A 287 4.33 9.88 9.86
C THR A 287 2.83 9.60 9.89
N VAL A 288 2.02 10.59 10.31
CA VAL A 288 0.58 10.41 10.59
C VAL A 288 -0.24 10.08 9.33
N PRO A 289 -0.10 10.82 8.20
CA PRO A 289 -0.87 10.50 6.99
C PRO A 289 -0.68 9.07 6.52
N GLY A 290 0.54 8.54 6.53
CA GLY A 290 0.82 7.15 6.16
C GLY A 290 0.15 6.14 7.10
N ALA A 291 0.17 6.37 8.40
CA ALA A 291 -0.48 5.48 9.38
C ALA A 291 -2.00 5.49 9.25
N VAL A 292 -2.63 6.67 9.10
CA VAL A 292 -4.07 6.80 8.88
C VAL A 292 -4.47 6.17 7.54
N PHE A 293 -3.66 6.37 6.50
CA PHE A 293 -3.88 5.77 5.19
C PHE A 293 -3.81 4.24 5.26
N SER A 294 -2.88 3.68 6.03
CA SER A 294 -2.77 2.21 6.23
C SER A 294 -4.06 1.61 6.80
N ALA A 295 -4.70 2.29 7.74
CA ALA A 295 -5.99 1.85 8.27
C ALA A 295 -7.12 2.02 7.25
N TRP A 296 -7.21 3.23 6.65
CA TRP A 296 -8.32 3.59 5.78
C TRP A 296 -8.35 2.78 4.47
N HIS A 297 -7.22 2.64 3.74
CA HIS A 297 -7.25 2.01 2.43
C HIS A 297 -7.65 0.53 2.47
N ASN A 298 -7.46 -0.16 3.59
CA ASN A 298 -7.93 -1.54 3.76
C ASN A 298 -9.44 -1.60 3.99
N ILE A 299 -10.01 -0.62 4.68
CA ILE A 299 -11.46 -0.49 4.87
C ILE A 299 -12.11 -0.14 3.54
N SER A 300 -11.65 0.94 2.91
CA SER A 300 -12.19 1.42 1.64
C SER A 300 -12.02 0.39 0.52
N GLY A 301 -10.89 -0.33 0.50
CA GLY A 301 -10.66 -1.41 -0.44
C GLY A 301 -11.64 -2.56 -0.28
N ALA A 302 -11.92 -2.99 0.96
CA ALA A 302 -12.92 -4.03 1.23
C ALA A 302 -14.34 -3.58 0.82
N LEU A 303 -14.71 -2.33 1.12
CA LEU A 303 -15.98 -1.74 0.68
C LEU A 303 -16.06 -1.63 -0.85
N LEU A 304 -14.98 -1.24 -1.50
CA LEU A 304 -14.90 -1.15 -2.95
C LEU A 304 -15.01 -2.54 -3.59
N ALA A 305 -14.35 -3.56 -3.04
CA ALA A 305 -14.46 -4.94 -3.51
C ALA A 305 -15.89 -5.46 -3.39
N TRP A 306 -16.55 -5.18 -2.27
CA TRP A 306 -17.96 -5.52 -2.09
C TRP A 306 -18.84 -4.82 -3.13
N ALA A 307 -18.60 -3.53 -3.42
CA ALA A 307 -19.34 -2.79 -4.43
C ALA A 307 -19.11 -3.36 -5.84
N TYR A 308 -17.86 -3.73 -6.19
CA TYR A 308 -17.56 -4.39 -7.46
C TYR A 308 -18.29 -5.72 -7.59
N GLN A 309 -18.23 -6.59 -6.59
CA GLN A 309 -18.85 -7.90 -6.63
C GLN A 309 -20.38 -7.83 -6.78
N ASN A 310 -21.04 -6.96 -6.01
CA ASN A 310 -22.48 -6.99 -5.87
C ASN A 310 -23.24 -6.03 -6.81
N TYR A 311 -22.56 -4.98 -7.31
CA TYR A 311 -23.26 -3.94 -8.08
C TYR A 311 -22.56 -3.59 -9.40
N LEU A 312 -21.24 -3.45 -9.42
CA LEU A 312 -20.57 -2.87 -10.58
C LEU A 312 -20.26 -3.94 -11.63
N ASN A 313 -19.67 -5.08 -11.24
CA ASN A 313 -19.37 -6.15 -12.19
C ASN A 313 -20.64 -6.75 -12.81
N PRO A 314 -21.70 -7.12 -12.05
CA PRO A 314 -22.93 -7.64 -12.64
C PRO A 314 -23.57 -6.69 -13.68
N LYS A 315 -23.37 -5.39 -13.48
CA LYS A 315 -23.99 -4.36 -14.35
C LYS A 315 -23.12 -3.97 -15.53
N PHE A 316 -21.79 -3.95 -15.38
CA PHE A 316 -20.90 -3.28 -16.33
C PHE A 316 -19.81 -4.20 -16.91
N ASP A 317 -19.54 -5.38 -16.34
CA ASP A 317 -18.61 -6.35 -16.91
C ASP A 317 -19.31 -7.23 -17.93
N PRO A 318 -18.95 -7.15 -19.24
CA PRO A 318 -19.61 -7.92 -20.29
C PRO A 318 -19.42 -9.44 -20.15
N ASP A 319 -18.40 -9.89 -19.43
CA ASP A 319 -18.09 -11.30 -19.27
C ASP A 319 -18.54 -11.89 -17.92
N TYR A 320 -19.04 -11.06 -17.01
CA TYR A 320 -19.41 -11.45 -15.65
C TYR A 320 -20.41 -12.63 -15.60
N ALA A 321 -21.50 -12.54 -16.37
CA ALA A 321 -22.54 -13.57 -16.37
C ALA A 321 -22.05 -14.93 -16.90
N LYS A 322 -21.10 -14.94 -17.84
CA LYS A 322 -20.48 -16.16 -18.38
C LYS A 322 -19.59 -16.84 -17.35
N GLU A 323 -18.85 -16.04 -16.58
CA GLU A 323 -17.95 -16.55 -15.54
C GLU A 323 -18.70 -17.08 -14.34
N GLU A 324 -19.75 -16.39 -13.91
CA GLU A 324 -20.60 -16.85 -12.83
C GLU A 324 -21.30 -18.18 -13.18
N ALA A 325 -21.74 -18.34 -14.43
CA ALA A 325 -22.27 -19.60 -14.92
C ALA A 325 -21.23 -20.73 -14.93
N ALA A 326 -19.98 -20.42 -15.31
CA ALA A 326 -18.89 -21.39 -15.31
C ALA A 326 -18.44 -21.79 -13.88
N GLU A 327 -18.47 -20.85 -12.92
CA GLU A 327 -18.17 -21.13 -11.51
C GLU A 327 -19.29 -21.96 -10.83
N ALA A 328 -20.53 -21.87 -11.32
CA ALA A 328 -21.69 -22.60 -10.80
C ALA A 328 -21.82 -24.04 -11.33
N GLU A 329 -21.15 -24.40 -12.44
CA GLU A 329 -21.10 -25.76 -12.91
C GLU A 329 -20.24 -26.63 -11.96
N PRO A 330 -20.80 -27.72 -11.37
CA PRO A 330 -20.00 -28.62 -10.54
C PRO A 330 -18.87 -29.22 -11.38
N ALA A 331 -17.65 -29.25 -10.81
CA ALA A 331 -16.52 -29.91 -11.43
C ALA A 331 -16.96 -31.31 -11.87
N LYS A 332 -16.97 -31.54 -13.19
CA LYS A 332 -17.21 -32.89 -13.74
C LYS A 332 -15.98 -33.69 -13.36
N ASP A 333 -16.18 -34.61 -12.39
CA ASP A 333 -15.21 -35.65 -12.00
C ASP A 333 -14.76 -36.50 -13.17
#